data_e8601ee3fa4a33c46fe0d3e558d9e7ae
#
_entry.id   e8601ee3fa4a33c46fe0d3e558d9e7ae
#
_cell.length_a   1.000
_cell.length_b   1.000
_cell.length_c   1.000
_cell.angle_alpha   90.00
_cell.angle_beta   90.00
_cell.angle_gamma   90.00
#
_symmetry.space_group_name_H-M   'P 1'
#
loop_
_entity.id
_entity.type
_entity.pdbx_description
1 polymer ?
#
loop_
_entity_poly.entity_id
_entity_poly.type
_entity_poly.pdbx_seq_one_letter_code
_entity_poly.pdbx_strand_id
1 'polypeptide(L)'
;MLAKAFSWRIVGSLDTFILSFLLLTFLAPLLGIAPSGHAHHARTAGYIAGTEFFTKILLYYLHELVWTRQRWNVRQRADGIDEGYGRNGAKAVTWRMVGFVDTVILSLIFTGSATMAVSIGGLELLTKITLYVIHERLWQRLRFGLERVDMPIGH
;
A
#
# COMPACT_ATOMS: atom_id res chain seq x y z
N MET A 1 16.66 7.72 2.01
CA MET A 1 15.73 6.60 1.75
C MET A 1 14.63 6.45 2.80
N LEU A 2 14.92 6.52 4.11
CA LEU A 2 13.91 6.37 5.17
C LEU A 2 12.78 7.41 5.14
N ALA A 3 13.08 8.68 4.87
CA ALA A 3 12.07 9.75 4.79
C ALA A 3 11.02 9.49 3.69
N LYS A 4 11.44 8.97 2.53
CA LYS A 4 10.55 8.59 1.42
C LYS A 4 9.63 7.43 1.81
N ALA A 5 10.18 6.41 2.48
CA ALA A 5 9.39 5.27 2.95
C ALA A 5 8.37 5.69 4.02
N PHE A 6 8.77 6.57 4.94
CA PHE A 6 7.90 7.08 5.99
C PHE A 6 6.78 7.96 5.41
N SER A 7 7.11 8.90 4.54
CA SER A 7 6.11 9.76 3.89
C SER A 7 5.11 8.96 3.06
N TRP A 8 5.56 7.92 2.36
CA TRP A 8 4.67 7.01 1.64
C TRP A 8 3.67 6.29 2.57
N ARG A 9 4.10 5.88 3.76
CA ARG A 9 3.19 5.25 4.72
C ARG A 9 2.13 6.22 5.24
N ILE A 10 2.51 7.48 5.51
CA ILE A 10 1.54 8.52 5.90
C ILE A 10 0.53 8.74 4.77
N VAL A 11 0.99 8.96 3.54
CA VAL A 11 0.12 9.15 2.37
C VAL A 11 -0.83 7.96 2.20
N GLY A 12 -0.32 6.74 2.30
CA GLY A 12 -1.13 5.53 2.19
C GLY A 12 -2.21 5.40 3.27
N SER A 13 -1.90 5.72 4.53
CA SER A 13 -2.88 5.68 5.62
C SER A 13 -3.93 6.78 5.51
N LEU A 14 -3.55 7.99 5.07
CA LEU A 14 -4.48 9.07 4.78
C LEU A 14 -5.42 8.73 3.63
N ASP A 15 -4.91 8.11 2.57
CA ASP A 15 -5.71 7.62 1.44
C ASP A 15 -6.79 6.65 1.92
N THR A 16 -6.41 5.61 2.67
CA THR A 16 -7.37 4.64 3.22
C THR A 16 -8.41 5.30 4.12
N PHE A 17 -7.98 6.24 4.98
CA PHE A 17 -8.90 6.97 5.85
C PHE A 17 -9.91 7.80 5.06
N ILE A 18 -9.44 8.63 4.13
CA ILE A 18 -10.29 9.52 3.32
C ILE A 18 -11.24 8.69 2.46
N LEU A 19 -10.72 7.67 1.79
CA LEU A 19 -11.50 6.81 0.91
C LEU A 19 -12.59 6.06 1.69
N SER A 20 -12.23 5.44 2.82
CA SER A 20 -13.19 4.74 3.68
C SER A 20 -14.26 5.70 4.22
N PHE A 21 -13.88 6.90 4.65
CA PHE A 21 -14.80 7.91 5.13
C PHE A 21 -15.78 8.36 4.04
N LEU A 22 -15.29 8.63 2.82
CA LEU A 22 -16.13 9.03 1.70
C LEU A 22 -17.10 7.92 1.29
N LEU A 23 -16.62 6.67 1.20
CA LEU A 23 -17.48 5.56 0.83
C LEU A 23 -18.55 5.27 1.91
N LEU A 24 -18.19 5.31 3.17
CA LEU A 24 -19.17 5.17 4.26
C LEU A 24 -20.18 6.29 4.28
N THR A 25 -19.79 7.49 3.89
CA THR A 25 -20.67 8.65 3.89
C THR A 25 -21.63 8.66 2.69
N PHE A 26 -21.12 8.33 1.49
CA PHE A 26 -21.90 8.50 0.25
C PHE A 26 -22.43 7.19 -0.33
N LEU A 27 -21.65 6.10 -0.25
CA LEU A 27 -22.03 4.82 -0.83
C LEU A 27 -22.89 3.97 0.11
N ALA A 28 -22.61 3.99 1.42
CA ALA A 28 -23.34 3.17 2.38
C ALA A 28 -24.87 3.42 2.35
N PRO A 29 -25.36 4.68 2.31
CA PRO A 29 -26.79 4.94 2.18
C PRO A 29 -27.41 4.40 0.89
N LEU A 30 -26.67 4.44 -0.23
CA LEU A 30 -27.11 3.90 -1.51
C LEU A 30 -27.26 2.38 -1.50
N LEU A 31 -26.50 1.70 -0.63
CA LEU A 31 -26.55 0.25 -0.41
C LEU A 31 -27.57 -0.16 0.65
N GLY A 32 -28.40 0.78 1.16
CA GLY A 32 -29.39 0.52 2.21
C GLY A 32 -28.77 0.29 3.60
N ILE A 33 -27.50 0.62 3.79
CA ILE A 33 -26.85 0.57 5.09
C ILE A 33 -27.32 1.79 5.89
N ALA A 34 -27.87 1.56 7.08
CA ALA A 34 -28.43 2.61 7.91
C ALA A 34 -27.43 3.76 8.13
N PRO A 35 -27.85 5.03 7.96
CA PRO A 35 -26.96 6.18 8.14
C PRO A 35 -26.56 6.29 9.61
N SER A 36 -25.31 6.01 9.89
CA SER A 36 -24.67 6.24 11.17
C SER A 36 -23.87 7.54 11.05
N GLY A 37 -24.26 8.62 11.65
CA GLY A 37 -23.72 9.97 11.45
C GLY A 37 -22.19 10.10 11.19
N HIS A 38 -21.75 11.22 10.64
CA HIS A 38 -20.35 11.46 10.21
C HIS A 38 -19.27 11.12 11.25
N ALA A 39 -19.57 11.31 12.54
CA ALA A 39 -18.64 10.93 13.61
C ALA A 39 -18.40 9.42 13.68
N HIS A 40 -19.43 8.61 13.42
CA HIS A 40 -19.30 7.14 13.35
C HIS A 40 -18.50 6.73 12.11
N HIS A 41 -18.76 7.34 10.96
CA HIS A 41 -18.01 7.06 9.72
C HIS A 41 -16.52 7.40 9.86
N ALA A 42 -16.20 8.57 10.47
CA ALA A 42 -14.83 8.96 10.74
C ALA A 42 -14.12 7.98 11.70
N ARG A 43 -14.83 7.50 12.73
CA ARG A 43 -14.30 6.53 13.67
C ARG A 43 -14.01 5.18 12.98
N THR A 44 -14.96 4.67 12.21
CA THR A 44 -14.80 3.42 11.45
C THR A 44 -13.66 3.52 10.44
N ALA A 45 -13.60 4.61 9.67
CA ALA A 45 -12.50 4.87 8.74
C ALA A 45 -11.14 4.95 9.46
N GLY A 46 -11.11 5.57 10.64
CA GLY A 46 -9.93 5.65 11.49
C GLY A 46 -9.46 4.27 11.99
N TYR A 47 -10.39 3.40 12.37
CA TYR A 47 -10.07 2.02 12.77
C TYR A 47 -9.53 1.21 11.59
N ILE A 48 -10.14 1.32 10.40
CA ILE A 48 -9.65 0.65 9.19
C ILE A 48 -8.22 1.11 8.90
N ALA A 49 -8.00 2.41 8.73
CA ALA A 49 -6.69 2.97 8.37
C ALA A 49 -5.61 2.72 9.45
N GLY A 50 -5.97 2.84 10.73
CA GLY A 50 -5.05 2.60 11.85
C GLY A 50 -4.65 1.13 11.95
N THR A 51 -5.60 0.21 11.87
CA THR A 51 -5.31 -1.24 11.93
C THR A 51 -4.52 -1.66 10.70
N GLU A 52 -4.89 -1.17 9.51
CA GLU A 52 -4.19 -1.44 8.26
C GLU A 52 -2.70 -1.03 8.32
N PHE A 53 -2.40 0.10 8.97
CA PHE A 53 -1.01 0.53 9.14
C PHE A 53 -0.16 -0.54 9.81
N PHE A 54 -0.66 -1.17 10.88
CA PHE A 54 0.06 -2.20 11.61
C PHE A 54 0.06 -3.56 10.89
N THR A 55 -1.10 -3.99 10.35
CA THR A 55 -1.19 -5.27 9.64
C THR A 55 -0.29 -5.28 8.41
N LYS A 56 -0.21 -4.19 7.66
CA LYS A 56 0.68 -4.10 6.49
C LYS A 56 2.16 -4.14 6.84
N ILE A 57 2.58 -3.70 8.03
CA ILE A 57 3.96 -3.88 8.48
C ILE A 57 4.25 -5.36 8.70
N LEU A 58 3.37 -6.06 9.42
CA LEU A 58 3.51 -7.49 9.70
C LEU A 58 3.44 -8.32 8.41
N LEU A 59 2.46 -8.05 7.56
CA LEU A 59 2.27 -8.76 6.29
C LEU A 59 3.44 -8.54 5.33
N TYR A 60 4.02 -7.33 5.30
CA TYR A 60 5.22 -7.08 4.51
C TYR A 60 6.39 -7.92 4.97
N TYR A 61 6.60 -8.01 6.28
CA TYR A 61 7.66 -8.85 6.83
C TYR A 61 7.44 -10.34 6.47
N LEU A 62 6.23 -10.84 6.64
CA LEU A 62 5.89 -12.23 6.30
C LEU A 62 6.02 -12.50 4.79
N HIS A 63 5.55 -11.58 3.95
CA HIS A 63 5.67 -11.68 2.49
C HIS A 63 7.15 -11.72 2.06
N GLU A 64 8.00 -10.86 2.63
CA GLU A 64 9.43 -10.85 2.34
C GLU A 64 10.08 -12.17 2.81
N LEU A 65 9.70 -12.66 3.99
CA LEU A 65 10.20 -13.94 4.51
C LEU A 65 9.84 -15.13 3.60
N VAL A 66 8.65 -15.14 3.02
CA VAL A 66 8.25 -16.17 2.04
C VAL A 66 9.11 -16.07 0.79
N TRP A 67 9.33 -14.86 0.27
CA TRP A 67 10.15 -14.65 -0.92
C TRP A 67 11.63 -14.97 -0.71
N THR A 68 12.19 -14.73 0.47
CA THR A 68 13.60 -15.08 0.78
C THR A 68 13.83 -16.60 0.80
N ARG A 69 12.79 -17.38 1.11
CA ARG A 69 12.87 -18.85 1.05
C ARG A 69 12.81 -19.42 -0.37
N GLN A 70 12.28 -18.66 -1.33
CA GLN A 70 12.18 -19.07 -2.73
C GLN A 70 13.40 -18.59 -3.52
N ARG A 71 14.17 -19.50 -4.08
CA ARG A 71 15.40 -19.20 -4.87
C ARG A 71 15.12 -18.99 -6.37
N TRP A 72 13.89 -18.79 -6.77
CA TRP A 72 13.51 -18.57 -8.15
C TRP A 72 14.06 -17.26 -8.70
N ASN A 73 14.73 -17.31 -9.86
CA ASN A 73 15.28 -16.16 -10.59
C ASN A 73 16.21 -15.26 -9.74
N VAL A 74 17.05 -15.90 -8.91
CA VAL A 74 18.09 -15.27 -8.09
C VAL A 74 19.45 -15.62 -8.68
N ARG A 75 20.29 -14.62 -8.94
CA ARG A 75 21.68 -14.79 -9.38
C ARG A 75 22.62 -14.33 -8.29
N GLN A 76 23.57 -15.18 -7.94
CA GLN A 76 24.69 -14.77 -7.08
C GLN A 76 25.73 -14.03 -7.92
N ARG A 77 26.04 -12.81 -7.55
CA ARG A 77 27.17 -12.03 -8.07
C ARG A 77 28.23 -11.90 -6.99
N ALA A 78 29.47 -11.57 -7.39
CA ALA A 78 30.57 -11.38 -6.46
C ALA A 78 30.36 -10.24 -5.46
N ASP A 79 29.51 -9.27 -5.82
CA ASP A 79 29.14 -8.06 -5.08
C ASP A 79 27.77 -8.16 -4.37
N GLY A 80 27.07 -9.30 -4.45
CA GLY A 80 25.79 -9.50 -3.78
C GLY A 80 24.79 -10.39 -4.52
N ILE A 81 23.53 -10.28 -4.12
CA ILE A 81 22.41 -11.03 -4.70
C ILE A 81 21.68 -10.12 -5.71
N ASP A 82 21.62 -10.54 -6.97
CA ASP A 82 20.86 -9.87 -8.02
C ASP A 82 19.53 -10.59 -8.23
N GLU A 83 18.42 -9.88 -7.95
CA GLU A 83 17.06 -10.37 -8.22
C GLU A 83 16.65 -10.01 -9.65
N GLY A 84 16.33 -11.01 -10.48
CA GLY A 84 15.90 -10.78 -11.87
C GLY A 84 14.58 -10.02 -11.94
N TYR A 85 14.36 -9.28 -13.05
CA TYR A 85 13.14 -8.48 -13.28
C TYR A 85 11.83 -9.26 -13.10
N GLY A 86 11.80 -10.54 -13.49
CA GLY A 86 10.64 -11.40 -13.31
C GLY A 86 10.30 -11.63 -11.84
N ARG A 87 11.30 -11.82 -10.98
CA ARG A 87 11.14 -11.96 -9.53
C ARG A 87 10.59 -10.67 -8.91
N ASN A 88 11.18 -9.53 -9.26
CA ASN A 88 10.76 -8.23 -8.75
C ASN A 88 9.32 -7.91 -9.17
N GLY A 89 8.95 -8.22 -10.42
CA GLY A 89 7.58 -8.07 -10.90
C GLY A 89 6.59 -8.95 -10.14
N ALA A 90 6.93 -10.23 -9.94
CA ALA A 90 6.09 -11.16 -9.19
C ALA A 90 5.94 -10.73 -7.71
N LYS A 91 7.02 -10.28 -7.04
CA LYS A 91 6.95 -9.70 -5.70
C LYS A 91 6.01 -8.49 -5.63
N ALA A 92 6.09 -7.60 -6.61
CA ALA A 92 5.23 -6.42 -6.65
C ALA A 92 3.75 -6.78 -6.81
N VAL A 93 3.43 -7.74 -7.68
CA VAL A 93 2.05 -8.20 -7.91
C VAL A 93 1.51 -8.91 -6.66
N THR A 94 2.26 -9.88 -6.12
CA THR A 94 1.81 -10.63 -4.94
C THR A 94 1.66 -9.72 -3.72
N TRP A 95 2.54 -8.73 -3.53
CA TRP A 95 2.38 -7.74 -2.47
C TRP A 95 1.10 -6.91 -2.62
N ARG A 96 0.74 -6.51 -3.84
CA ARG A 96 -0.52 -5.78 -4.08
C ARG A 96 -1.76 -6.64 -3.79
N MET A 97 -1.71 -7.93 -4.13
CA MET A 97 -2.78 -8.88 -3.81
C MET A 97 -2.94 -9.07 -2.31
N VAL A 98 -1.84 -9.25 -1.57
CA VAL A 98 -1.85 -9.34 -0.11
C VAL A 98 -2.44 -8.08 0.50
N GLY A 99 -2.01 -6.90 0.03
CA GLY A 99 -2.53 -5.62 0.52
C GLY A 99 -4.03 -5.44 0.24
N PHE A 100 -4.50 -5.83 -0.93
CA PHE A 100 -5.93 -5.81 -1.27
C PHE A 100 -6.76 -6.70 -0.35
N VAL A 101 -6.33 -7.96 -0.15
CA VAL A 101 -7.01 -8.92 0.72
C VAL A 101 -7.06 -8.41 2.17
N ASP A 102 -5.96 -7.86 2.68
CA ASP A 102 -5.89 -7.25 4.01
C ASP A 102 -6.94 -6.14 4.18
N THR A 103 -6.99 -5.19 3.25
CA THR A 103 -7.96 -4.10 3.29
C THR A 103 -9.41 -4.59 3.20
N VAL A 104 -9.68 -5.58 2.35
CA VAL A 104 -11.03 -6.18 2.25
C VAL A 104 -11.43 -6.85 3.56
N ILE A 105 -10.54 -7.64 4.18
CA ILE A 105 -10.82 -8.30 5.46
C ILE A 105 -11.08 -7.27 6.56
N LEU A 106 -10.22 -6.27 6.72
CA LEU A 106 -10.38 -5.23 7.72
C LEU A 106 -11.66 -4.42 7.50
N SER A 107 -11.92 -4.02 6.26
CA SER A 107 -13.14 -3.30 5.92
C SER A 107 -14.39 -4.13 6.19
N LEU A 108 -14.35 -5.44 5.92
CA LEU A 108 -15.46 -6.34 6.23
C LEU A 108 -15.70 -6.44 7.75
N ILE A 109 -14.64 -6.56 8.54
CA ILE A 109 -14.73 -6.62 10.01
C ILE A 109 -15.35 -5.33 10.57
N PHE A 110 -14.93 -4.17 10.11
CA PHE A 110 -15.37 -2.89 10.66
C PHE A 110 -16.70 -2.37 10.08
N THR A 111 -17.06 -2.76 8.86
CA THR A 111 -18.31 -2.31 8.21
C THR A 111 -19.42 -3.35 8.25
N GLY A 112 -19.10 -4.62 8.41
CA GLY A 112 -20.05 -5.74 8.33
C GLY A 112 -20.65 -5.97 6.94
N SER A 113 -20.19 -5.26 5.90
CA SER A 113 -20.73 -5.32 4.54
C SER A 113 -19.66 -5.75 3.54
N ALA A 114 -19.87 -6.89 2.88
CA ALA A 114 -18.97 -7.40 1.85
C ALA A 114 -18.87 -6.43 0.66
N THR A 115 -19.97 -5.82 0.25
CA THR A 115 -19.99 -4.84 -0.85
C THR A 115 -19.15 -3.61 -0.50
N MET A 116 -19.28 -3.08 0.72
CA MET A 116 -18.45 -1.97 1.19
C MET A 116 -16.97 -2.38 1.25
N ALA A 117 -16.68 -3.56 1.78
CA ALA A 117 -15.30 -4.06 1.91
C ALA A 117 -14.60 -4.18 0.55
N VAL A 118 -15.26 -4.77 -0.44
CA VAL A 118 -14.71 -4.90 -1.79
C VAL A 118 -14.59 -3.53 -2.48
N SER A 119 -15.57 -2.63 -2.26
CA SER A 119 -15.51 -1.27 -2.81
C SER A 119 -14.33 -0.48 -2.24
N ILE A 120 -14.12 -0.53 -0.92
CA ILE A 120 -12.98 0.12 -0.25
C ILE A 120 -11.67 -0.46 -0.77
N GLY A 121 -11.49 -1.78 -0.73
CA GLY A 121 -10.25 -2.43 -1.16
C GLY A 121 -9.95 -2.22 -2.65
N GLY A 122 -10.97 -2.30 -3.51
CA GLY A 122 -10.81 -2.11 -4.96
C GLY A 122 -10.43 -0.68 -5.33
N LEU A 123 -11.11 0.31 -4.76
CA LEU A 123 -10.78 1.72 -4.99
C LEU A 123 -9.42 2.09 -4.38
N GLU A 124 -9.12 1.57 -3.19
CA GLU A 124 -7.79 1.76 -2.57
C GLU A 124 -6.66 1.25 -3.46
N LEU A 125 -6.84 0.09 -4.09
CA LEU A 125 -5.84 -0.44 -5.02
C LEU A 125 -5.56 0.54 -6.17
N LEU A 126 -6.60 1.16 -6.73
CA LEU A 126 -6.49 2.13 -7.82
C LEU A 126 -5.88 3.46 -7.36
N THR A 127 -6.38 4.01 -6.25
CA THR A 127 -5.86 5.28 -5.71
C THR A 127 -4.40 5.16 -5.30
N LYS A 128 -3.99 4.08 -4.67
CA LYS A 128 -2.59 3.84 -4.26
C LYS A 128 -1.64 3.70 -5.45
N ILE A 129 -2.08 3.14 -6.58
CA ILE A 129 -1.25 3.13 -7.80
C ILE A 129 -1.02 4.56 -8.28
N THR A 130 -2.07 5.36 -8.37
CA THR A 130 -1.99 6.76 -8.82
C THR A 130 -1.14 7.61 -7.86
N LEU A 131 -1.42 7.52 -6.57
CA LEU A 131 -0.68 8.24 -5.53
C LEU A 131 0.79 7.86 -5.48
N TYR A 132 1.11 6.57 -5.72
CA TYR A 132 2.50 6.12 -5.79
C TYR A 132 3.27 6.82 -6.91
N VAL A 133 2.68 6.91 -8.10
CA VAL A 133 3.32 7.60 -9.24
C VAL A 133 3.53 9.09 -8.95
N ILE A 134 2.54 9.75 -8.34
CA ILE A 134 2.63 11.16 -7.96
C ILE A 134 3.71 11.37 -6.90
N HIS A 135 3.68 10.56 -5.84
CA HIS A 135 4.64 10.62 -4.74
C HIS A 135 6.08 10.38 -5.22
N GLU A 136 6.27 9.37 -6.10
CA GLU A 136 7.57 9.07 -6.71
C GLU A 136 8.11 10.26 -7.51
N ARG A 137 7.27 10.85 -8.36
CA ARG A 137 7.65 12.02 -9.16
C ARG A 137 7.97 13.25 -8.30
N LEU A 138 7.22 13.42 -7.20
CA LEU A 138 7.46 14.52 -6.27
C LEU A 138 8.83 14.38 -5.60
N TRP A 139 9.17 13.18 -5.11
CA TRP A 139 10.47 12.90 -4.52
C TRP A 139 11.63 13.06 -5.50
N GLN A 140 11.46 12.66 -6.77
CA GLN A 140 12.46 12.87 -7.81
C GLN A 140 12.73 14.37 -8.05
N ARG A 141 11.70 15.23 -7.97
CA ARG A 141 11.86 16.69 -8.11
C ARG A 141 12.57 17.33 -6.91
N LEU A 142 12.35 16.81 -5.71
CA LEU A 142 12.94 17.33 -4.48
C LEU A 142 14.45 17.05 -4.37
N ARG A 143 15.03 16.19 -5.22
CA ARG A 143 16.45 15.78 -5.24
C ARG A 143 17.03 15.40 -3.88
N PHE A 144 16.21 15.12 -2.86
CA PHE A 144 16.65 14.72 -1.55
C PHE A 144 17.19 13.27 -1.58
N GLY A 145 18.49 13.11 -1.32
CA GLY A 145 19.11 11.78 -1.16
C GLY A 145 19.48 11.06 -2.46
N LEU A 146 19.56 11.76 -3.60
CA LEU A 146 20.24 11.24 -4.77
C LEU A 146 21.75 11.52 -4.58
N GLU A 147 22.51 10.55 -4.11
CA GLU A 147 23.96 10.54 -4.26
C GLU A 147 24.26 10.61 -5.75
N ARG A 148 25.06 11.60 -6.17
CA ARG A 148 25.65 11.60 -7.51
C ARG A 148 26.53 10.35 -7.57
N VAL A 149 26.13 9.38 -8.34
CA VAL A 149 27.05 8.34 -8.81
C VAL A 149 27.96 9.07 -9.81
N ASP A 150 29.12 9.53 -9.33
CA ASP A 150 30.19 10.00 -10.18
C ASP A 150 30.66 8.80 -11.00
N MET A 151 30.11 8.65 -12.21
CA MET A 151 30.67 7.69 -13.15
C MET A 151 32.08 8.15 -13.51
N PRO A 152 33.12 7.33 -13.30
CA PRO A 152 34.46 7.65 -13.76
C PRO A 152 34.39 7.82 -15.28
N ILE A 153 34.72 9.04 -15.73
CA ILE A 153 34.91 9.32 -17.15
C ILE A 153 36.16 8.52 -17.53
N GLY A 154 35.95 7.38 -18.19
CA GLY A 154 37.03 6.59 -18.75
C GLY A 154 37.79 7.41 -19.79
N HIS A 155 39.07 7.64 -19.55
CA HIS A 155 40.04 8.10 -20.53
C HIS A 155 40.62 6.92 -21.29
#